data_00a23723ffd3da7faab9f9a00ea685c8
#
_entry.id   00a23723ffd3da7faab9f9a00ea685c8
#
_cell.length_a   1.000
_cell.length_b   1.000
_cell.length_c   1.000
_cell.angle_alpha   90.00
_cell.angle_beta   90.00
_cell.angle_gamma   90.00
#
_symmetry.space_group_name_H-M   'P 1'
#
loop_
_entity.id
_entity.type
_entity.pdbx_description
1 polymer ?
#
loop_
_entity_poly.entity_id
_entity_poly.type
_entity_poly.pdbx_seq_one_letter_code
_entity_poly.pdbx_strand_id
1 'polypeptide(L)'
;GYFSEQMSAELDGEAEVRIEQGSAFAFWVRPPQAPQYWVKVPLSGLDETNFSPLTFYLLLIGVLSVGGAWVFARHLNRPLKSLQQAALQVGRGDIPPPLNAEKGSTEIISVIRAFNYMAEGIKRLEQDRALLMAGVSHDLRTPLTRIRLASEMMTEQDSWIRDGIINDIDDMNAIIDQFIDFLRHHKQESLQSVNLNELIDELVLAEQVQQRHFITELDPKLPAVMLRKIAIKRVLNNLLENALRYSDGDIEISTGYEKSRKQLYLEVRDHGPGIPEHKMEAMFAPFTQGDEARGSGGSGLGLAIIKKIVDMHQGSVNLFNHAHGGLVVRVYLPAKI
;
A
#
# COMPACT_ATOMS: atom_id res chain seq x y z
N GLY A 1 -72.94 27.20 -11.49
CA GLY A 1 -71.49 26.88 -11.39
C GLY A 1 -70.87 26.71 -12.76
N TYR A 2 -69.57 26.63 -12.85
CA TYR A 2 -68.77 26.66 -14.09
C TYR A 2 -69.24 25.69 -15.18
N PHE A 3 -69.61 24.46 -14.83
CA PHE A 3 -70.15 23.49 -15.76
C PHE A 3 -71.57 23.79 -16.25
N SER A 4 -72.37 24.47 -15.41
CA SER A 4 -73.72 24.92 -15.78
C SER A 4 -73.68 26.06 -16.77
N GLU A 5 -72.72 27.01 -16.64
CA GLU A 5 -72.53 28.13 -17.57
C GLU A 5 -72.02 27.65 -18.93
N GLN A 6 -71.06 26.72 -18.95
CA GLN A 6 -70.57 26.15 -20.18
C GLN A 6 -71.65 25.38 -20.97
N MET A 7 -72.41 24.53 -20.28
CA MET A 7 -73.52 23.78 -20.91
C MET A 7 -74.64 24.69 -21.36
N SER A 8 -74.90 25.77 -20.66
CA SER A 8 -75.92 26.77 -21.06
C SER A 8 -75.51 27.52 -22.31
N ALA A 9 -74.18 27.77 -22.52
CA ALA A 9 -73.64 28.40 -23.71
C ALA A 9 -73.68 27.47 -24.94
N GLU A 10 -73.51 26.16 -24.75
CA GLU A 10 -73.54 25.17 -25.85
C GLU A 10 -74.96 24.72 -26.23
N LEU A 11 -75.93 24.85 -25.30
CA LEU A 11 -77.30 24.40 -25.54
C LEU A 11 -78.31 25.56 -25.84
N ASP A 12 -77.79 26.79 -26.05
CA ASP A 12 -78.56 27.98 -26.35
C ASP A 12 -79.73 28.25 -25.38
N GLY A 13 -79.49 28.08 -24.07
CA GLY A 13 -80.47 28.31 -23.03
C GLY A 13 -79.99 27.90 -21.62
N GLU A 14 -80.72 28.29 -20.56
CA GLU A 14 -80.33 27.92 -19.19
C GLU A 14 -80.36 26.42 -18.98
N ALA A 15 -79.21 25.78 -18.80
CA ALA A 15 -79.05 24.38 -18.45
C ALA A 15 -78.65 24.20 -16.97
N GLU A 16 -79.39 23.39 -16.26
CA GLU A 16 -79.06 23.05 -14.89
C GLU A 16 -78.23 21.74 -14.89
N VAL A 17 -77.03 21.75 -14.25
CA VAL A 17 -76.16 20.62 -14.13
C VAL A 17 -76.01 20.22 -12.67
N ARG A 18 -76.28 18.98 -12.34
CA ARG A 18 -76.05 18.39 -11.03
C ARG A 18 -75.06 17.24 -11.16
N ILE A 19 -74.17 17.15 -10.16
CA ILE A 19 -73.15 16.09 -10.08
C ILE A 19 -73.64 15.04 -9.09
N GLU A 20 -73.78 13.83 -9.54
CA GLU A 20 -74.04 12.66 -8.69
C GLU A 20 -72.72 12.00 -8.29
N GLN A 21 -72.37 12.00 -6.99
CA GLN A 21 -71.27 11.26 -6.41
C GLN A 21 -71.82 9.93 -5.88
N GLY A 22 -71.78 8.87 -6.68
CA GLY A 22 -72.15 7.51 -6.29
C GLY A 22 -71.02 6.53 -6.62
N SER A 23 -71.34 5.31 -6.95
CA SER A 23 -70.38 4.30 -7.38
C SER A 23 -69.71 4.61 -8.74
N ALA A 24 -70.25 5.55 -9.52
CA ALA A 24 -69.66 6.19 -10.68
C ALA A 24 -70.08 7.67 -10.73
N PHE A 25 -69.17 8.55 -11.15
CA PHE A 25 -69.50 9.92 -11.36
C PHE A 25 -70.42 10.08 -12.58
N ALA A 26 -71.52 10.79 -12.40
CA ALA A 26 -72.46 11.09 -13.50
C ALA A 26 -72.89 12.56 -13.43
N PHE A 27 -72.99 13.20 -14.59
CA PHE A 27 -73.62 14.49 -14.70
C PHE A 27 -75.11 14.32 -15.05
N TRP A 28 -76.01 14.94 -14.28
CA TRP A 28 -77.40 15.10 -14.63
C TRP A 28 -77.54 16.48 -15.26
N VAL A 29 -77.92 16.53 -16.52
CA VAL A 29 -78.10 17.75 -17.28
C VAL A 29 -79.61 17.92 -17.57
N ARG A 30 -80.12 19.07 -17.26
CA ARG A 30 -81.48 19.45 -17.60
C ARG A 30 -81.45 20.41 -18.79
N PRO A 31 -81.74 19.94 -19.99
CA PRO A 31 -81.62 20.77 -21.17
C PRO A 31 -82.75 21.80 -21.27
N PRO A 32 -82.47 23.02 -21.79
CA PRO A 32 -83.50 24.05 -21.92
C PRO A 32 -84.64 23.73 -22.86
N GLN A 33 -84.39 22.85 -23.86
CA GLN A 33 -85.40 22.44 -24.85
C GLN A 33 -86.41 21.41 -24.29
N ALA A 34 -86.08 20.73 -23.16
CA ALA A 34 -86.92 19.73 -22.52
C ALA A 34 -86.77 19.79 -20.98
N PRO A 35 -87.27 20.86 -20.31
CA PRO A 35 -87.00 21.14 -18.89
C PRO A 35 -87.68 20.14 -17.92
N GLN A 36 -88.52 19.22 -18.45
CA GLN A 36 -89.17 18.20 -17.64
C GLN A 36 -88.35 16.88 -17.54
N TYR A 37 -87.21 16.79 -18.27
CA TYR A 37 -86.39 15.59 -18.24
C TYR A 37 -84.99 15.91 -17.76
N TRP A 38 -84.43 14.98 -17.00
CA TRP A 38 -83.02 14.95 -16.62
C TRP A 38 -82.31 13.89 -17.43
N VAL A 39 -81.24 14.28 -18.11
CA VAL A 39 -80.39 13.33 -18.88
C VAL A 39 -79.21 12.97 -18.02
N LYS A 40 -79.04 11.71 -17.71
CA LYS A 40 -77.87 11.20 -17.01
C LYS A 40 -76.77 10.89 -17.99
N VAL A 41 -75.66 11.61 -17.87
CA VAL A 41 -74.44 11.40 -18.66
C VAL A 41 -73.41 10.70 -17.76
N PRO A 42 -73.21 9.40 -17.91
CA PRO A 42 -72.26 8.71 -17.10
C PRO A 42 -70.83 9.12 -17.55
N LEU A 43 -69.95 9.44 -16.63
CA LEU A 43 -68.52 9.68 -16.88
C LEU A 43 -67.80 8.30 -16.81
N SER A 44 -68.16 7.41 -17.68
CA SER A 44 -67.63 6.03 -17.72
C SER A 44 -66.17 5.94 -18.16
N GLY A 45 -65.48 7.08 -18.36
CA GLY A 45 -64.08 7.13 -18.79
C GLY A 45 -63.10 7.55 -17.71
N LEU A 46 -63.60 7.96 -16.48
CA LEU A 46 -62.70 8.48 -15.40
C LEU A 46 -62.51 7.48 -14.25
N ASP A 47 -63.25 6.39 -14.21
CA ASP A 47 -63.23 5.43 -13.10
C ASP A 47 -62.35 4.20 -13.29
N GLU A 48 -61.70 4.03 -14.42
CA GLU A 48 -60.72 2.99 -14.59
C GLU A 48 -59.32 3.54 -14.38
N THR A 49 -58.86 3.59 -13.13
CA THR A 49 -57.44 3.49 -12.80
C THR A 49 -56.91 2.10 -13.16
N ASN A 50 -57.26 1.61 -14.32
CA ASN A 50 -56.65 0.45 -14.90
C ASN A 50 -55.25 0.88 -15.34
N PHE A 51 -54.26 0.50 -14.54
CA PHE A 51 -52.89 0.57 -14.98
C PHE A 51 -52.83 -0.07 -16.37
N SER A 52 -52.62 0.75 -17.39
CA SER A 52 -52.53 0.25 -18.75
C SER A 52 -51.53 -0.92 -18.78
N PRO A 53 -51.79 -2.05 -19.40
CA PRO A 53 -50.82 -3.13 -19.57
C PRO A 53 -49.43 -2.60 -20.02
N LEU A 54 -49.44 -1.52 -20.78
CA LEU A 54 -48.23 -0.82 -21.23
C LEU A 54 -47.37 -0.28 -20.06
N THR A 55 -48.00 0.30 -19.04
CA THR A 55 -47.26 0.84 -17.88
C THR A 55 -46.61 -0.27 -17.05
N PHE A 56 -47.29 -1.45 -16.93
CA PHE A 56 -46.73 -2.62 -16.30
C PHE A 56 -45.52 -3.17 -17.10
N TYR A 57 -45.61 -3.28 -18.42
CA TYR A 57 -44.52 -3.73 -19.28
C TYR A 57 -43.33 -2.75 -19.22
N LEU A 58 -43.56 -1.43 -19.23
CA LEU A 58 -42.50 -0.44 -19.13
C LEU A 58 -41.78 -0.53 -17.76
N LEU A 59 -42.50 -0.73 -16.68
CA LEU A 59 -41.96 -0.89 -15.35
C LEU A 59 -41.13 -2.19 -15.23
N LEU A 60 -41.64 -3.28 -15.79
CA LEU A 60 -40.94 -4.56 -15.85
C LEU A 60 -39.64 -4.46 -16.64
N ILE A 61 -39.67 -3.84 -17.83
CA ILE A 61 -38.47 -3.61 -18.64
C ILE A 61 -37.49 -2.72 -17.89
N GLY A 62 -37.94 -1.67 -17.20
CA GLY A 62 -37.11 -0.80 -16.38
C GLY A 62 -36.39 -1.57 -15.28
N VAL A 63 -37.12 -2.39 -14.53
CA VAL A 63 -36.54 -3.23 -13.45
C VAL A 63 -35.54 -4.25 -14.01
N LEU A 64 -35.88 -4.94 -15.12
CA LEU A 64 -34.96 -5.89 -15.75
C LEU A 64 -33.70 -5.22 -16.30
N SER A 65 -33.84 -4.01 -16.88
CA SER A 65 -32.70 -3.23 -17.40
C SER A 65 -31.76 -2.80 -16.28
N VAL A 66 -32.30 -2.25 -15.19
CA VAL A 66 -31.50 -1.83 -14.01
C VAL A 66 -30.87 -3.05 -13.34
N GLY A 67 -31.62 -4.13 -13.16
CA GLY A 67 -31.11 -5.39 -12.59
C GLY A 67 -30.00 -5.99 -13.45
N GLY A 68 -30.21 -6.07 -14.76
CA GLY A 68 -29.21 -6.55 -15.73
C GLY A 68 -27.94 -5.70 -15.74
N ALA A 69 -28.10 -4.38 -15.79
CA ALA A 69 -26.98 -3.44 -15.72
C ALA A 69 -26.20 -3.59 -14.39
N TRP A 70 -26.87 -3.74 -13.27
CA TRP A 70 -26.24 -3.94 -11.97
C TRP A 70 -25.46 -5.26 -11.90
N VAL A 71 -26.04 -6.37 -12.37
CA VAL A 71 -25.36 -7.68 -12.43
C VAL A 71 -24.14 -7.60 -13.34
N PHE A 72 -24.29 -7.00 -14.52
CA PHE A 72 -23.20 -6.82 -15.47
C PHE A 72 -22.06 -5.97 -14.90
N ALA A 73 -22.38 -4.80 -14.32
CA ALA A 73 -21.42 -3.94 -13.69
C ALA A 73 -20.66 -4.66 -12.55
N ARG A 74 -21.37 -5.45 -11.73
CA ARG A 74 -20.76 -6.22 -10.65
C ARG A 74 -19.83 -7.32 -11.17
N HIS A 75 -20.21 -8.00 -12.28
CA HIS A 75 -19.39 -9.04 -12.91
C HIS A 75 -18.12 -8.48 -13.56
N LEU A 76 -18.17 -7.24 -14.05
CA LEU A 76 -17.03 -6.58 -14.67
C LEU A 76 -16.13 -5.87 -13.67
N ASN A 77 -16.70 -5.11 -12.72
CA ASN A 77 -15.94 -4.26 -11.81
C ASN A 77 -15.18 -5.06 -10.74
N ARG A 78 -15.71 -6.18 -10.26
CA ARG A 78 -15.04 -6.98 -9.23
C ARG A 78 -13.69 -7.54 -9.70
N PRO A 79 -13.60 -8.27 -10.81
CA PRO A 79 -12.32 -8.81 -11.27
C PRO A 79 -11.33 -7.72 -11.68
N LEU A 80 -11.80 -6.61 -12.27
CA LEU A 80 -10.93 -5.47 -12.60
C LEU A 80 -10.33 -4.82 -11.35
N LYS A 81 -11.10 -4.67 -10.28
CA LYS A 81 -10.60 -4.15 -9.01
C LYS A 81 -9.56 -5.08 -8.38
N SER A 82 -9.78 -6.40 -8.44
CA SER A 82 -8.80 -7.39 -7.96
C SER A 82 -7.51 -7.31 -8.79
N LEU A 83 -7.63 -7.20 -10.11
CA LEU A 83 -6.50 -7.04 -11.01
C LEU A 83 -5.71 -5.76 -10.73
N GLN A 84 -6.41 -4.63 -10.54
CA GLN A 84 -5.79 -3.35 -10.18
C GLN A 84 -5.01 -3.46 -8.85
N GLN A 85 -5.61 -4.07 -7.83
CA GLN A 85 -4.95 -4.26 -6.54
C GLN A 85 -3.71 -5.16 -6.66
N ALA A 86 -3.82 -6.26 -7.40
CA ALA A 86 -2.70 -7.16 -7.65
C ALA A 86 -1.59 -6.47 -8.46
N ALA A 87 -1.93 -5.67 -9.47
CA ALA A 87 -0.95 -4.91 -10.25
C ALA A 87 -0.21 -3.86 -9.39
N LEU A 88 -0.93 -3.18 -8.48
CA LEU A 88 -0.31 -2.26 -7.53
C LEU A 88 0.62 -2.98 -6.55
N GLN A 89 0.30 -4.22 -6.14
CA GLN A 89 1.16 -5.04 -5.31
C GLN A 89 2.44 -5.42 -6.06
N VAL A 90 2.33 -5.89 -7.32
CA VAL A 90 3.50 -6.19 -8.16
C VAL A 90 4.36 -4.95 -8.36
N GLY A 91 3.78 -3.79 -8.62
CA GLY A 91 4.51 -2.52 -8.74
C GLY A 91 5.28 -2.10 -7.47
N ARG A 92 4.85 -2.58 -6.30
CA ARG A 92 5.56 -2.41 -5.01
C ARG A 92 6.57 -3.53 -4.73
N GLY A 93 6.81 -4.42 -5.71
CA GLY A 93 7.65 -5.59 -5.55
C GLY A 93 6.99 -6.72 -4.75
N ASP A 94 5.68 -6.69 -4.50
CA ASP A 94 4.94 -7.79 -3.89
C ASP A 94 4.41 -8.72 -4.97
N ILE A 95 4.56 -10.04 -4.75
CA ILE A 95 4.00 -11.04 -5.67
C ILE A 95 2.71 -11.56 -5.05
N PRO A 96 1.53 -11.09 -5.51
CA PRO A 96 0.26 -11.56 -5.00
C PRO A 96 0.03 -13.03 -5.39
N PRO A 97 -0.82 -13.75 -4.67
CA PRO A 97 -1.27 -15.07 -5.10
C PRO A 97 -1.96 -14.96 -6.46
N PRO A 98 -1.93 -16.02 -7.29
CA PRO A 98 -2.54 -15.99 -8.60
C PRO A 98 -4.04 -15.67 -8.49
N LEU A 99 -4.49 -14.74 -9.33
CA LEU A 99 -5.89 -14.36 -9.42
C LEU A 99 -6.70 -15.50 -10.05
N ASN A 100 -7.93 -15.71 -9.54
CA ASN A 100 -8.81 -16.75 -10.07
C ASN A 100 -9.29 -16.38 -11.49
N ALA A 101 -8.92 -17.20 -12.48
CA ALA A 101 -9.26 -17.07 -13.89
C ALA A 101 -10.44 -17.93 -14.33
N GLU A 102 -11.30 -18.40 -13.41
CA GLU A 102 -12.45 -19.25 -13.73
C GLU A 102 -13.76 -18.47 -13.84
N LYS A 103 -13.80 -17.22 -13.35
CA LYS A 103 -15.04 -16.43 -13.26
C LYS A 103 -14.87 -15.11 -14.02
N GLY A 104 -15.78 -14.85 -14.94
CA GLY A 104 -15.82 -13.59 -15.71
C GLY A 104 -16.10 -13.84 -17.20
N SER A 105 -16.09 -12.77 -18.01
CA SER A 105 -16.14 -12.89 -19.46
C SER A 105 -14.81 -13.44 -20.00
N THR A 106 -14.83 -13.97 -21.22
CA THR A 106 -13.66 -14.55 -21.89
C THR A 106 -12.50 -13.55 -21.94
N GLU A 107 -12.78 -12.27 -22.12
CA GLU A 107 -11.81 -11.18 -22.19
C GLU A 107 -11.14 -10.97 -20.83
N ILE A 108 -11.94 -10.93 -19.75
CA ILE A 108 -11.43 -10.79 -18.37
C ILE A 108 -10.58 -11.98 -17.98
N ILE A 109 -11.02 -13.20 -18.30
CA ILE A 109 -10.25 -14.42 -18.06
C ILE A 109 -8.90 -14.37 -18.77
N SER A 110 -8.88 -13.91 -20.03
CA SER A 110 -7.64 -13.78 -20.80
C SER A 110 -6.68 -12.77 -20.18
N VAL A 111 -7.17 -11.61 -19.73
CA VAL A 111 -6.35 -10.58 -19.06
C VAL A 111 -5.81 -11.10 -17.74
N ILE A 112 -6.63 -11.79 -16.93
CA ILE A 112 -6.19 -12.39 -15.65
C ILE A 112 -5.10 -13.44 -15.89
N ARG A 113 -5.24 -14.30 -16.91
CA ARG A 113 -4.23 -15.31 -17.26
C ARG A 113 -2.92 -14.66 -17.70
N ALA A 114 -2.99 -13.62 -18.54
CA ALA A 114 -1.80 -12.87 -18.97
C ALA A 114 -1.11 -12.19 -17.78
N PHE A 115 -1.88 -11.61 -16.86
CA PHE A 115 -1.34 -11.01 -15.64
C PHE A 115 -0.67 -12.06 -14.74
N ASN A 116 -1.31 -13.21 -14.50
CA ASN A 116 -0.74 -14.30 -13.70
C ASN A 116 0.57 -14.82 -14.32
N TYR A 117 0.61 -14.96 -15.64
CA TYR A 117 1.82 -15.37 -16.36
C TYR A 117 2.95 -14.34 -16.20
N MET A 118 2.65 -13.06 -16.33
CA MET A 118 3.60 -11.96 -16.09
C MET A 118 4.10 -11.95 -14.63
N ALA A 119 3.21 -12.07 -13.66
CA ALA A 119 3.56 -12.09 -12.24
C ALA A 119 4.47 -13.29 -11.89
N GLU A 120 4.19 -14.47 -12.46
CA GLU A 120 5.03 -15.65 -12.31
C GLU A 120 6.39 -15.47 -13.00
N GLY A 121 6.45 -14.81 -14.15
CA GLY A 121 7.70 -14.46 -14.83
C GLY A 121 8.57 -13.54 -13.99
N ILE A 122 7.99 -12.50 -13.39
CA ILE A 122 8.70 -11.60 -12.47
C ILE A 122 9.24 -12.38 -11.27
N LYS A 123 8.42 -13.26 -10.68
CA LYS A 123 8.83 -14.09 -9.55
C LYS A 123 10.04 -14.97 -9.89
N ARG A 124 10.04 -15.61 -11.06
CA ARG A 124 11.18 -16.42 -11.53
C ARG A 124 12.43 -15.58 -11.72
N LEU A 125 12.32 -14.42 -12.37
CA LEU A 125 13.46 -13.51 -12.55
C LEU A 125 14.07 -13.09 -11.21
N GLU A 126 13.23 -12.81 -10.19
CA GLU A 126 13.71 -12.50 -8.86
C GLU A 126 14.42 -13.68 -8.18
N GLN A 127 13.87 -14.89 -8.33
CA GLN A 127 14.47 -16.12 -7.80
C GLN A 127 15.82 -16.44 -8.48
N ASP A 128 15.87 -16.35 -9.81
CA ASP A 128 17.09 -16.58 -10.58
C ASP A 128 18.16 -15.56 -10.23
N ARG A 129 17.78 -14.28 -10.07
CA ARG A 129 18.69 -13.23 -9.61
C ARG A 129 19.27 -13.55 -8.23
N ALA A 130 18.44 -13.97 -7.28
CA ALA A 130 18.89 -14.34 -5.93
C ALA A 130 19.82 -15.56 -5.97
N LEU A 131 19.51 -16.57 -6.78
CA LEU A 131 20.32 -17.76 -6.94
C LEU A 131 21.69 -17.46 -7.55
N LEU A 132 21.70 -16.69 -8.66
CA LEU A 132 22.95 -16.28 -9.32
C LEU A 132 23.87 -15.53 -8.36
N MET A 133 23.30 -14.60 -7.57
CA MET A 133 24.10 -13.81 -6.63
C MET A 133 24.62 -14.63 -5.45
N ALA A 134 23.86 -15.63 -4.99
CA ALA A 134 24.36 -16.59 -3.98
C ALA A 134 25.53 -17.41 -4.52
N GLY A 135 25.47 -17.84 -5.79
CA GLY A 135 26.56 -18.53 -6.48
C GLY A 135 27.82 -17.67 -6.62
N VAL A 136 27.65 -16.44 -7.12
CA VAL A 136 28.76 -15.47 -7.28
C VAL A 136 29.45 -15.21 -5.94
N SER A 137 28.67 -15.07 -4.88
CA SER A 137 29.23 -14.80 -3.54
C SER A 137 30.05 -15.97 -2.99
N HIS A 138 29.58 -17.20 -3.21
CA HIS A 138 30.36 -18.39 -2.86
C HIS A 138 31.66 -18.44 -3.62
N ASP A 139 31.60 -18.16 -4.94
CA ASP A 139 32.78 -18.21 -5.82
C ASP A 139 33.78 -17.08 -5.57
N LEU A 140 33.32 -15.93 -5.04
CA LEU A 140 34.21 -14.85 -4.58
C LEU A 140 34.85 -15.16 -3.22
N ARG A 141 34.16 -15.82 -2.31
CA ARG A 141 34.69 -16.14 -0.98
C ARG A 141 35.85 -17.15 -1.06
N THR A 142 35.81 -18.07 -2.01
CA THR A 142 36.87 -19.08 -2.19
C THR A 142 38.26 -18.49 -2.53
N PRO A 143 38.44 -17.56 -3.49
CA PRO A 143 39.71 -16.90 -3.72
C PRO A 143 40.15 -16.00 -2.56
N LEU A 144 39.22 -15.30 -1.90
CA LEU A 144 39.52 -14.50 -0.72
C LEU A 144 40.12 -15.36 0.41
N THR A 145 39.53 -16.54 0.67
CA THR A 145 40.08 -17.49 1.65
C THR A 145 41.50 -17.97 1.27
N ARG A 146 41.77 -18.18 -0.02
CA ARG A 146 43.12 -18.55 -0.48
C ARG A 146 44.12 -17.42 -0.31
N ILE A 147 43.71 -16.16 -0.60
CA ILE A 147 44.58 -15.00 -0.38
C ILE A 147 44.87 -14.82 1.09
N ARG A 148 43.87 -14.99 1.97
CA ARG A 148 44.04 -14.97 3.44
C ARG A 148 45.07 -16.00 3.90
N LEU A 149 44.92 -17.25 3.49
CA LEU A 149 45.87 -18.32 3.82
C LEU A 149 47.29 -18.01 3.29
N ALA A 150 47.42 -17.45 2.09
CA ALA A 150 48.72 -17.05 1.56
C ALA A 150 49.34 -15.90 2.36
N SER A 151 48.53 -14.92 2.79
CA SER A 151 48.99 -13.79 3.61
C SER A 151 49.42 -14.23 5.01
N GLU A 152 48.76 -15.25 5.59
CA GLU A 152 49.13 -15.83 6.89
C GLU A 152 50.51 -16.56 6.85
N MET A 153 51.00 -16.94 5.67
CA MET A 153 52.29 -17.54 5.45
C MET A 153 53.45 -16.51 5.27
N MET A 154 53.14 -15.22 5.28
CA MET A 154 54.13 -14.14 5.18
C MET A 154 55.00 -14.07 6.45
N THR A 155 56.22 -13.56 6.26
CA THR A 155 57.18 -13.44 7.35
C THR A 155 56.74 -12.32 8.36
N GLU A 156 57.27 -12.41 9.59
CA GLU A 156 56.99 -11.38 10.61
C GLU A 156 57.46 -9.98 10.21
N GLN A 157 58.45 -9.87 9.33
CA GLN A 157 58.93 -8.59 8.80
C GLN A 157 57.87 -7.87 7.94
N ASP A 158 56.94 -8.61 7.36
CA ASP A 158 55.88 -8.12 6.50
C ASP A 158 54.52 -8.07 7.25
N SER A 159 54.50 -8.15 8.58
CA SER A 159 53.25 -8.24 9.38
C SER A 159 52.25 -7.11 9.07
N TRP A 160 52.71 -5.88 8.86
CA TRP A 160 51.86 -4.76 8.54
C TRP A 160 51.16 -4.89 7.18
N ILE A 161 51.85 -5.52 6.18
CA ILE A 161 51.26 -5.82 4.86
C ILE A 161 50.24 -6.94 5.01
N ARG A 162 50.59 -7.99 5.76
CA ARG A 162 49.69 -9.09 6.05
C ARG A 162 48.41 -8.60 6.72
N ASP A 163 48.52 -7.79 7.75
CA ASP A 163 47.39 -7.27 8.50
C ASP A 163 46.51 -6.36 7.62
N GLY A 164 47.12 -5.56 6.72
CA GLY A 164 46.40 -4.79 5.68
C GLY A 164 45.60 -5.70 4.76
N ILE A 165 46.22 -6.77 4.21
CA ILE A 165 45.54 -7.72 3.31
C ILE A 165 44.40 -8.46 4.02
N ILE A 166 44.58 -8.84 5.27
CA ILE A 166 43.53 -9.52 6.06
C ILE A 166 42.36 -8.57 6.29
N ASN A 167 42.59 -7.32 6.62
CA ASN A 167 41.53 -6.33 6.78
C ASN A 167 40.77 -6.09 5.47
N ASP A 168 41.48 -5.96 4.34
CA ASP A 168 40.83 -5.84 3.03
C ASP A 168 39.94 -7.06 2.69
N ILE A 169 40.38 -8.26 3.04
CA ILE A 169 39.60 -9.50 2.84
C ILE A 169 38.35 -9.51 3.74
N ASP A 170 38.47 -9.09 4.98
CA ASP A 170 37.34 -9.01 5.92
C ASP A 170 36.32 -7.95 5.45
N ASP A 171 36.77 -6.81 4.95
CA ASP A 171 35.92 -5.80 4.32
C ASP A 171 35.21 -6.34 3.07
N MET A 172 35.91 -7.05 2.19
CA MET A 172 35.29 -7.68 0.99
C MET A 172 34.23 -8.71 1.40
N ASN A 173 34.49 -9.55 2.41
CA ASN A 173 33.50 -10.49 2.91
C ASN A 173 32.27 -9.79 3.48
N ALA A 174 32.44 -8.71 4.24
CA ALA A 174 31.35 -7.90 4.78
C ALA A 174 30.49 -7.29 3.65
N ILE A 175 31.13 -6.78 2.58
CA ILE A 175 30.44 -6.24 1.41
C ILE A 175 29.63 -7.34 0.69
N ILE A 176 30.22 -8.51 0.50
CA ILE A 176 29.54 -9.68 -0.11
C ILE A 176 28.34 -10.07 0.73
N ASP A 177 28.49 -10.18 2.04
CA ASP A 177 27.40 -10.56 2.95
C ASP A 177 26.27 -9.53 2.94
N GLN A 178 26.56 -8.24 2.98
CA GLN A 178 25.57 -7.16 2.87
C GLN A 178 24.87 -7.18 1.51
N PHE A 179 25.58 -7.51 0.43
CA PHE A 179 25.00 -7.61 -0.90
C PHE A 179 24.04 -8.79 -1.03
N ILE A 180 24.41 -9.97 -0.52
CA ILE A 180 23.51 -11.13 -0.45
C ILE A 180 22.26 -10.76 0.34
N ASP A 181 22.45 -10.11 1.45
CA ASP A 181 21.37 -9.68 2.33
C ASP A 181 20.44 -8.66 1.67
N PHE A 182 20.98 -7.73 0.88
CA PHE A 182 20.17 -6.80 0.08
C PHE A 182 19.31 -7.54 -0.94
N LEU A 183 19.80 -8.64 -1.51
CA LEU A 183 19.07 -9.44 -2.52
C LEU A 183 18.06 -10.41 -1.90
N ARG A 184 18.28 -10.86 -0.66
CA ARG A 184 17.35 -11.77 0.01
C ARG A 184 15.97 -11.12 0.17
N HIS A 185 14.95 -11.86 -0.22
CA HIS A 185 13.57 -11.48 -0.02
C HIS A 185 13.14 -11.86 1.40
N HIS A 186 13.06 -10.88 2.29
CA HIS A 186 12.57 -11.07 3.67
C HIS A 186 11.06 -11.38 3.75
N LYS A 187 10.38 -11.55 2.62
CA LYS A 187 8.93 -11.80 2.53
C LYS A 187 8.50 -13.17 3.05
N GLN A 188 9.43 -14.11 3.17
CA GLN A 188 9.13 -15.44 3.72
C GLN A 188 8.99 -15.44 5.25
N GLU A 189 9.46 -14.38 5.91
CA GLU A 189 9.30 -14.22 7.34
C GLU A 189 7.85 -13.83 7.69
N SER A 190 7.21 -14.57 8.59
CA SER A 190 5.86 -14.27 9.06
C SER A 190 5.85 -12.98 9.92
N LEU A 191 4.75 -12.24 9.82
CA LEU A 191 4.50 -11.11 10.71
C LEU A 191 4.32 -11.63 12.15
N GLN A 192 4.96 -10.98 13.09
CA GLN A 192 4.90 -11.27 14.52
C GLN A 192 4.60 -10.00 15.29
N SER A 193 4.03 -10.12 16.48
CA SER A 193 3.89 -8.98 17.39
C SER A 193 5.26 -8.64 17.95
N VAL A 194 5.78 -7.45 17.60
CA VAL A 194 7.12 -6.99 17.95
C VAL A 194 7.03 -5.72 18.77
N ASN A 195 7.71 -5.70 19.90
CA ASN A 195 7.99 -4.51 20.68
C ASN A 195 9.33 -3.93 20.22
N LEU A 196 9.32 -2.73 19.63
CA LEU A 196 10.55 -2.10 19.14
C LEU A 196 11.53 -1.76 20.24
N ASN A 197 11.04 -1.37 21.43
CA ASN A 197 11.91 -1.02 22.54
C ASN A 197 12.71 -2.23 23.01
N GLU A 198 12.07 -3.41 23.13
CA GLU A 198 12.78 -4.65 23.51
C GLU A 198 13.86 -5.04 22.49
N LEU A 199 13.60 -4.81 21.18
CA LEU A 199 14.59 -5.08 20.15
C LEU A 199 15.78 -4.11 20.22
N ILE A 200 15.52 -2.84 20.52
CA ILE A 200 16.57 -1.83 20.70
C ILE A 200 17.41 -2.17 21.91
N ASP A 201 16.78 -2.48 23.06
CA ASP A 201 17.48 -2.83 24.29
C ASP A 201 18.38 -4.07 24.07
N GLU A 202 17.89 -5.11 23.36
CA GLU A 202 18.66 -6.30 23.01
C GLU A 202 19.93 -5.95 22.22
N LEU A 203 19.83 -5.03 21.25
CA LEU A 203 20.95 -4.66 20.37
C LEU A 203 21.93 -3.71 21.06
N VAL A 204 21.43 -2.71 21.77
CA VAL A 204 22.26 -1.76 22.51
C VAL A 204 23.08 -2.49 23.57
N LEU A 205 22.49 -3.46 24.27
CA LEU A 205 23.21 -4.27 25.24
C LEU A 205 24.34 -5.08 24.60
N ALA A 206 24.13 -5.60 23.38
CA ALA A 206 25.17 -6.34 22.65
C ALA A 206 26.34 -5.43 22.24
N GLU A 207 26.06 -4.19 21.83
CA GLU A 207 27.05 -3.21 21.35
C GLU A 207 27.78 -2.50 22.52
N GLN A 208 27.15 -2.34 23.68
CA GLN A 208 27.79 -1.76 24.87
C GLN A 208 29.05 -2.54 25.36
N VAL A 209 29.15 -3.82 25.01
CA VAL A 209 30.36 -4.62 25.26
C VAL A 209 31.60 -4.03 24.55
N GLN A 210 31.42 -3.21 23.51
CA GLN A 210 32.50 -2.54 22.76
C GLN A 210 32.86 -1.14 23.25
N GLN A 211 32.43 -0.74 24.48
CA GLN A 211 32.71 0.57 25.11
C GLN A 211 32.15 1.80 24.37
N ARG A 212 31.09 1.64 23.59
CA ARG A 212 30.37 2.76 22.94
C ARG A 212 29.24 3.26 23.84
N HIS A 213 29.00 4.57 23.83
CA HIS A 213 27.91 5.19 24.59
C HIS A 213 26.68 5.35 23.72
N PHE A 214 25.57 4.80 24.23
CA PHE A 214 24.25 4.96 23.63
C PHE A 214 23.32 5.72 24.58
N ILE A 215 22.65 6.73 24.08
CA ILE A 215 21.63 7.50 24.80
C ILE A 215 20.28 7.05 24.25
N THR A 216 19.46 6.41 25.08
CA THR A 216 18.16 5.88 24.66
C THR A 216 17.01 6.67 25.28
N GLU A 217 16.12 7.21 24.44
CA GLU A 217 14.88 7.89 24.80
C GLU A 217 13.69 7.11 24.25
N LEU A 218 13.33 5.99 24.87
CA LEU A 218 12.31 5.08 24.38
C LEU A 218 10.95 5.41 25.03
N ASP A 219 9.90 5.59 24.20
CA ASP A 219 8.55 5.79 24.70
C ASP A 219 8.03 4.50 25.36
N PRO A 220 7.81 4.47 26.69
CA PRO A 220 7.37 3.27 27.40
C PRO A 220 5.94 2.85 27.04
N LYS A 221 5.18 3.70 26.34
CA LYS A 221 3.80 3.44 25.91
C LYS A 221 3.72 2.99 24.44
N LEU A 222 4.88 2.71 23.82
CA LEU A 222 4.92 2.27 22.42
C LEU A 222 4.19 0.93 22.27
N PRO A 223 3.15 0.80 21.43
CA PRO A 223 2.45 -0.46 21.26
C PRO A 223 3.30 -1.47 20.48
N ALA A 224 3.17 -2.74 20.81
CA ALA A 224 3.67 -3.80 19.93
C ALA A 224 2.88 -3.84 18.62
N VAL A 225 3.56 -4.08 17.52
CA VAL A 225 2.97 -4.04 16.18
C VAL A 225 3.39 -5.25 15.34
N MET A 226 2.58 -5.57 14.35
CA MET A 226 2.82 -6.72 13.45
C MET A 226 3.95 -6.41 12.46
N LEU A 227 5.14 -6.93 12.73
CA LEU A 227 6.36 -6.72 11.93
C LEU A 227 7.09 -8.05 11.66
N ARG A 228 7.98 -8.05 10.69
CA ARG A 228 8.95 -9.13 10.48
C ARG A 228 10.17 -8.84 11.37
N LYS A 229 10.28 -9.60 12.47
CA LYS A 229 11.26 -9.34 13.54
C LYS A 229 12.71 -9.32 13.05
N ILE A 230 13.09 -10.30 12.22
CA ILE A 230 14.46 -10.41 11.68
C ILE A 230 14.75 -9.23 10.72
N ALA A 231 13.79 -8.87 9.87
CA ALA A 231 13.93 -7.74 8.96
C ALA A 231 14.11 -6.42 9.73
N ILE A 232 13.31 -6.17 10.77
CA ILE A 232 13.44 -4.97 11.61
C ILE A 232 14.75 -4.96 12.41
N LYS A 233 15.17 -6.10 12.94
CA LYS A 233 16.49 -6.22 13.60
C LYS A 233 17.63 -5.82 12.65
N ARG A 234 17.50 -6.15 11.36
CA ARG A 234 18.45 -5.73 10.33
C ARG A 234 18.41 -4.23 10.05
N VAL A 235 17.22 -3.61 10.05
CA VAL A 235 17.13 -2.13 9.96
C VAL A 235 17.90 -1.49 11.09
N LEU A 236 17.68 -1.95 12.33
CA LEU A 236 18.38 -1.44 13.50
C LEU A 236 19.90 -1.62 13.40
N ASN A 237 20.37 -2.82 13.02
CA ASN A 237 21.81 -3.08 12.85
C ASN A 237 22.43 -2.12 11.83
N ASN A 238 21.81 -1.94 10.64
CA ASN A 238 22.31 -1.03 9.63
C ASN A 238 22.29 0.44 10.09
N LEU A 239 21.31 0.85 10.89
CA LEU A 239 21.26 2.19 11.49
C LEU A 239 22.41 2.38 12.47
N LEU A 240 22.64 1.41 13.36
CA LEU A 240 23.72 1.46 14.36
C LEU A 240 25.09 1.39 13.69
N GLU A 241 25.31 0.47 12.76
CA GLU A 241 26.56 0.37 12.01
C GLU A 241 26.90 1.68 11.27
N ASN A 242 25.92 2.33 10.65
CA ASN A 242 26.12 3.64 10.01
C ASN A 242 26.51 4.70 11.06
N ALA A 243 25.76 4.81 12.15
CA ALA A 243 26.04 5.78 13.20
C ALA A 243 27.43 5.57 13.83
N LEU A 244 27.81 4.32 14.11
CA LEU A 244 29.13 3.94 14.67
C LEU A 244 30.28 4.22 13.69
N ARG A 245 30.04 4.12 12.38
CA ARG A 245 31.04 4.30 11.33
C ARG A 245 31.37 5.78 11.09
N TYR A 246 30.35 6.64 11.12
CA TYR A 246 30.49 8.04 10.74
C TYR A 246 30.59 9.00 11.92
N SER A 247 30.54 8.48 13.16
CA SER A 247 30.63 9.27 14.37
C SER A 247 31.46 8.57 15.44
N ASP A 248 32.33 9.34 16.08
CA ASP A 248 33.04 8.90 17.28
C ASP A 248 32.32 9.32 18.58
N GLY A 249 31.23 10.10 18.46
CA GLY A 249 30.41 10.57 19.57
C GLY A 249 29.36 9.59 20.04
N ASP A 250 28.55 10.04 20.98
CA ASP A 250 27.40 9.29 21.47
C ASP A 250 26.38 9.07 20.34
N ILE A 251 25.66 7.94 20.41
CA ILE A 251 24.58 7.62 19.49
C ILE A 251 23.27 7.74 20.24
N GLU A 252 22.39 8.61 19.76
CA GLU A 252 21.08 8.83 20.35
C GLU A 252 20.03 7.97 19.61
N ILE A 253 19.24 7.21 20.37
CA ILE A 253 18.17 6.37 19.84
C ILE A 253 16.87 6.78 20.52
N SER A 254 15.88 7.17 19.73
CA SER A 254 14.56 7.49 20.27
C SER A 254 13.44 6.76 19.54
N THR A 255 12.36 6.48 20.30
CA THR A 255 11.14 5.92 19.75
C THR A 255 9.93 6.72 20.18
N GLY A 256 8.87 6.68 19.40
CA GLY A 256 7.63 7.32 19.78
C GLY A 256 6.48 6.97 18.83
N TYR A 257 5.29 7.48 19.18
CA TYR A 257 4.07 7.24 18.44
C TYR A 257 3.47 8.55 17.91
N GLU A 258 3.42 8.68 16.59
CA GLU A 258 2.78 9.82 15.93
C GLU A 258 1.29 9.55 15.70
N LYS A 259 0.45 10.11 16.59
CA LYS A 259 -1.01 9.90 16.59
C LYS A 259 -1.69 10.37 15.30
N SER A 260 -1.20 11.46 14.70
CA SER A 260 -1.76 12.07 13.50
C SER A 260 -1.71 11.13 12.29
N ARG A 261 -0.64 10.38 12.17
CA ARG A 261 -0.37 9.43 11.08
C ARG A 261 -0.65 7.98 11.44
N LYS A 262 -0.92 7.69 12.72
CA LYS A 262 -1.02 6.31 13.27
C LYS A 262 0.22 5.49 12.94
N GLN A 263 1.39 6.08 13.14
CA GLN A 263 2.69 5.47 12.85
C GLN A 263 3.57 5.49 14.09
N LEU A 264 4.36 4.44 14.25
CA LEU A 264 5.50 4.45 15.16
C LEU A 264 6.67 5.12 14.45
N TYR A 265 7.54 5.77 15.20
CA TYR A 265 8.84 6.13 14.66
C TYR A 265 9.96 5.56 15.52
N LEU A 266 11.05 5.24 14.84
CA LEU A 266 12.35 4.93 15.38
C LEU A 266 13.32 5.96 14.79
N GLU A 267 14.11 6.60 15.62
CA GLU A 267 15.09 7.57 15.20
C GLU A 267 16.46 7.19 15.77
N VAL A 268 17.47 7.28 14.92
CA VAL A 268 18.87 7.14 15.31
C VAL A 268 19.59 8.41 14.84
N ARG A 269 20.28 9.06 15.77
CA ARG A 269 21.11 10.24 15.54
C ARG A 269 22.55 9.93 15.84
N ASP A 270 23.43 10.33 14.93
CA ASP A 270 24.86 10.38 15.11
C ASP A 270 25.34 11.82 15.30
N HIS A 271 26.63 12.01 15.63
CA HIS A 271 27.31 13.29 15.75
C HIS A 271 28.40 13.46 14.68
N GLY A 272 28.20 12.81 13.53
CA GLY A 272 29.11 12.88 12.40
C GLY A 272 28.96 14.17 11.58
N PRO A 273 29.58 14.22 10.38
CA PRO A 273 29.57 15.40 9.52
C PRO A 273 28.20 15.68 8.85
N GLY A 274 27.26 14.73 8.92
CA GLY A 274 25.99 14.81 8.21
C GLY A 274 26.12 14.57 6.71
N ILE A 275 25.05 14.86 5.94
CA ILE A 275 24.97 14.66 4.49
C ILE A 275 24.42 15.94 3.83
N PRO A 276 25.04 16.46 2.76
CA PRO A 276 24.50 17.57 2.02
C PRO A 276 23.07 17.31 1.54
N GLU A 277 22.13 18.26 1.73
CA GLU A 277 20.70 18.06 1.44
C GLU A 277 20.42 17.54 0.02
N HIS A 278 21.16 18.08 -0.98
CA HIS A 278 20.99 17.67 -2.37
C HIS A 278 21.43 16.23 -2.66
N LYS A 279 22.14 15.55 -1.74
CA LYS A 279 22.58 14.16 -1.86
C LYS A 279 21.72 13.18 -1.06
N MET A 280 20.88 13.65 -0.12
CA MET A 280 20.14 12.79 0.81
C MET A 280 19.26 11.76 0.10
N GLU A 281 18.54 12.15 -0.94
CA GLU A 281 17.68 11.23 -1.71
C GLU A 281 18.51 10.17 -2.44
N ALA A 282 19.66 10.55 -2.98
CA ALA A 282 20.56 9.63 -3.67
C ALA A 282 21.21 8.59 -2.74
N MET A 283 21.33 8.87 -1.44
CA MET A 283 21.91 7.94 -0.45
C MET A 283 21.12 6.65 -0.28
N PHE A 284 19.86 6.61 -0.69
CA PHE A 284 19.07 5.39 -0.69
C PHE A 284 19.33 4.49 -1.90
N ALA A 285 20.07 4.97 -2.92
CA ALA A 285 20.46 4.12 -4.05
C ALA A 285 21.58 3.15 -3.63
N PRO A 286 21.53 1.88 -4.05
CA PRO A 286 22.58 0.90 -3.73
C PRO A 286 23.97 1.39 -4.19
N PHE A 287 24.99 1.06 -3.40
CA PHE A 287 26.40 1.43 -3.66
C PHE A 287 26.71 2.93 -3.67
N THR A 288 25.80 3.75 -3.16
CA THR A 288 26.04 5.20 -3.02
C THR A 288 26.76 5.48 -1.70
N GLN A 289 27.86 6.22 -1.80
CA GLN A 289 28.66 6.65 -0.66
C GLN A 289 28.84 8.18 -0.71
N GLY A 290 28.93 8.83 0.46
CA GLY A 290 29.36 10.23 0.54
C GLY A 290 30.82 10.40 0.08
N ASP A 291 31.19 11.60 -0.40
CA ASP A 291 32.53 11.85 -0.93
C ASP A 291 33.65 11.62 0.11
N GLU A 292 33.36 11.88 1.39
CA GLU A 292 34.31 11.67 2.50
C GLU A 292 34.41 10.20 2.94
N ALA A 293 33.46 9.35 2.52
CA ALA A 293 33.40 7.95 2.90
C ALA A 293 34.21 7.02 1.96
N ARG A 294 34.78 7.51 0.88
CA ARG A 294 35.54 6.69 -0.09
C ARG A 294 36.81 6.02 0.47
N GLY A 295 37.17 6.31 1.72
CA GLY A 295 38.28 5.66 2.44
C GLY A 295 37.87 4.87 3.68
N SER A 296 36.61 4.89 4.09
CA SER A 296 36.14 4.33 5.37
C SER A 296 35.50 2.93 5.28
N GLY A 297 35.65 2.20 4.16
CA GLY A 297 35.29 0.76 4.07
C GLY A 297 33.80 0.44 4.00
N GLY A 298 32.90 1.38 3.68
CA GLY A 298 31.45 1.14 3.58
C GLY A 298 31.04 0.51 2.24
N SER A 299 30.05 -0.40 2.24
CA SER A 299 29.48 -0.96 1.01
C SER A 299 28.55 0.00 0.24
N GLY A 300 28.01 1.03 0.90
CA GLY A 300 26.94 1.87 0.37
C GLY A 300 25.59 1.14 0.24
N LEU A 301 25.40 0.03 0.93
CA LEU A 301 24.18 -0.78 0.90
C LEU A 301 23.27 -0.56 2.11
N GLY A 302 23.80 -0.06 3.24
CA GLY A 302 23.05 0.02 4.50
C GLY A 302 21.74 0.80 4.39
N LEU A 303 21.77 2.03 3.85
CA LEU A 303 20.56 2.85 3.67
C LEU A 303 19.60 2.27 2.63
N ALA A 304 20.11 1.62 1.59
CA ALA A 304 19.29 0.93 0.59
C ALA A 304 18.56 -0.28 1.20
N ILE A 305 19.21 -1.02 2.09
CA ILE A 305 18.61 -2.13 2.87
C ILE A 305 17.50 -1.59 3.78
N ILE A 306 17.79 -0.53 4.52
CA ILE A 306 16.80 0.13 5.39
C ILE A 306 15.57 0.53 4.58
N LYS A 307 15.76 1.25 3.49
CA LYS A 307 14.68 1.72 2.60
C LYS A 307 13.83 0.54 2.10
N LYS A 308 14.47 -0.51 1.59
CA LYS A 308 13.79 -1.71 1.07
C LYS A 308 12.94 -2.40 2.12
N ILE A 309 13.47 -2.58 3.34
CA ILE A 309 12.75 -3.24 4.45
C ILE A 309 11.59 -2.37 4.93
N VAL A 310 11.80 -1.08 5.07
CA VAL A 310 10.78 -0.13 5.52
C VAL A 310 9.63 -0.03 4.50
N ASP A 311 9.94 0.04 3.21
CA ASP A 311 8.93 0.03 2.13
C ASP A 311 8.12 -1.27 2.14
N MET A 312 8.76 -2.42 2.40
CA MET A 312 8.08 -3.72 2.55
C MET A 312 7.08 -3.72 3.72
N HIS A 313 7.33 -2.94 4.76
CA HIS A 313 6.41 -2.73 5.89
C HIS A 313 5.42 -1.58 5.67
N GLN A 314 5.36 -0.98 4.45
CA GLN A 314 4.52 0.18 4.12
C GLN A 314 4.85 1.40 5.00
N GLY A 315 6.08 1.51 5.43
CA GLY A 315 6.64 2.61 6.19
C GLY A 315 7.30 3.66 5.31
N SER A 316 8.01 4.59 5.94
CA SER A 316 8.85 5.57 5.25
C SER A 316 10.12 5.83 6.06
N VAL A 317 11.19 6.24 5.39
CA VAL A 317 12.46 6.61 6.02
C VAL A 317 12.85 7.99 5.54
N ASN A 318 13.28 8.84 6.48
CA ASN A 318 13.70 10.21 6.24
C ASN A 318 15.11 10.42 6.79
N LEU A 319 15.92 11.19 6.05
CA LEU A 319 17.23 11.67 6.46
C LEU A 319 17.16 13.18 6.65
N PHE A 320 17.77 13.68 7.70
CA PHE A 320 17.97 15.12 7.88
C PHE A 320 19.17 15.39 8.78
N ASN A 321 19.85 16.52 8.59
CA ASN A 321 20.91 16.94 9.46
C ASN A 321 20.32 17.58 10.73
N HIS A 322 20.88 17.25 11.87
CA HIS A 322 20.49 17.88 13.14
C HIS A 322 21.08 19.30 13.24
N ALA A 323 20.34 20.23 13.89
CA ALA A 323 20.76 21.63 14.04
C ALA A 323 22.13 21.81 14.75
N HIS A 324 22.49 20.88 15.63
CA HIS A 324 23.76 20.86 16.35
C HIS A 324 24.79 19.90 15.75
N GLY A 325 24.62 19.54 14.46
CA GLY A 325 25.49 18.61 13.75
C GLY A 325 25.02 17.15 13.88
N GLY A 326 25.54 16.31 12.98
CA GLY A 326 25.18 14.91 12.87
C GLY A 326 24.01 14.63 11.94
N LEU A 327 23.89 13.37 11.54
CA LEU A 327 22.78 12.85 10.71
C LEU A 327 21.73 12.23 11.61
N VAL A 328 20.49 12.50 11.27
CA VAL A 328 19.31 11.82 11.87
C VAL A 328 18.66 10.97 10.81
N VAL A 329 18.49 9.70 11.12
CA VAL A 329 17.73 8.73 10.31
C VAL A 329 16.46 8.38 11.06
N ARG A 330 15.31 8.78 10.54
CA ARG A 330 14.01 8.50 11.13
C ARG A 330 13.21 7.55 10.27
N VAL A 331 12.84 6.43 10.85
CA VAL A 331 12.03 5.37 10.23
C VAL A 331 10.62 5.41 10.81
N TYR A 332 9.62 5.46 9.94
CA TYR A 332 8.21 5.38 10.31
C TYR A 332 7.63 4.03 9.91
N LEU A 333 6.91 3.41 10.82
CA LEU A 333 6.24 2.13 10.60
C LEU A 333 4.75 2.23 10.93
N PRO A 334 3.85 1.66 10.12
CA PRO A 334 2.41 1.71 10.41
C PRO A 334 2.08 0.92 11.67
N ALA A 335 1.30 1.53 12.57
CA ALA A 335 0.81 0.90 13.79
C ALA A 335 -0.38 -0.02 13.46
N LYS A 336 -0.13 -1.12 12.72
CA LYS A 336 -1.12 -2.19 12.56
C LYS A 336 -0.99 -3.12 13.76
N ILE A 337 -1.94 -3.00 14.66
CA ILE A 337 -2.09 -3.85 15.85
C ILE A 337 -2.69 -5.20 15.44
#